data_40f95a9faaba5f5269276fb42faa0fa5
#
_entry.id   40f95a9faaba5f5269276fb42faa0fa5
#
_cell.length_a   1.000
_cell.length_b   1.000
_cell.length_c   1.000
_cell.angle_alpha   90.00
_cell.angle_beta   90.00
_cell.angle_gamma   90.00
#
_symmetry.space_group_name_H-M   'P 1'
#
loop_
_entity.id
_entity.type
_entity.pdbx_description
1 polymer ?
#
loop_
_entity_poly.entity_id
_entity_poly.type
_entity_poly.pdbx_seq_one_letter_code
_entity_poly.pdbx_strand_id
1 'polypeptide(L)'
;MSIPYKGPKFTPKIEDPVEQARQQIRHWQHNPLDFAIDVFGFNPSNQQKAFLIELGKLVKAKMKRDEDEPLTPEDEYYVKKRGISIRSGKGTGKDCVQALCNYWFLFCFHQSKTYLLAPSMDNLKSNLMAEMSLWRAKRRNGEPQCKIAGELDLMSTGCRMKNDPDNGKHWFITCNSAGPHMPEDQQAEVLQGKHARYMMFVMDEASGIPDAVFRPLDTTLTDPVNFIILLWNPTRRSGFAFDTHFSPKESPYWINLHWSAEESDLITPDQITYLKEKYGETSSQYRVSVLGEPPEMDDGSLIPYDWCMDAANLQFTPNEKDPVIFGVDVARHGKDSSIILVRQGPRLMEIQELKNVDTVELARWVAMRAADWNPKAIYIDSVGLGIGVVDELNRQSIANVYPTTVSRAASNPRKFHLLRDELWWKLRERIQTSKLSFAECPDQQLISEISSIKYEVRDNGKIKIESKNDMRARNMPSPNKGDALMLTMMADDKAFATSDADSPTEDIDKHHRSRVLSYKRLNWLEV
;
A
#
# COMPACT_ATOMS: atom_id res chain seq x y z
N MET A 1 25.27 -5.23 -14.77
CA MET A 1 25.08 -4.79 -16.18
C MET A 1 24.19 -5.81 -16.86
N SER A 2 22.91 -5.51 -17.07
CA SER A 2 21.99 -6.38 -17.80
C SER A 2 22.39 -6.39 -19.27
N ILE A 3 22.59 -7.59 -19.83
CA ILE A 3 22.83 -7.78 -21.27
C ILE A 3 21.52 -7.39 -21.99
N PRO A 4 21.53 -6.46 -22.95
CA PRO A 4 20.30 -6.11 -23.66
C PRO A 4 19.76 -7.34 -24.40
N TYR A 5 18.51 -7.70 -24.12
CA TYR A 5 17.81 -8.76 -24.82
C TYR A 5 17.69 -8.40 -26.31
N LYS A 6 18.39 -9.15 -27.15
CA LYS A 6 18.21 -9.15 -28.60
C LYS A 6 17.39 -10.39 -28.96
N GLY A 7 16.08 -10.34 -28.74
CA GLY A 7 15.18 -11.34 -29.30
C GLY A 7 15.25 -11.38 -30.83
N PRO A 8 14.79 -12.45 -31.47
CA PRO A 8 14.74 -12.52 -32.92
C PRO A 8 13.85 -11.37 -33.44
N LYS A 9 14.46 -10.46 -34.22
CA LYS A 9 13.67 -9.41 -34.87
C LYS A 9 12.70 -10.07 -35.84
N PHE A 10 11.41 -9.91 -35.60
CA PHE A 10 10.38 -10.28 -36.57
C PHE A 10 10.60 -9.42 -37.84
N THR A 11 10.88 -10.06 -38.96
CA THR A 11 11.01 -9.40 -40.27
C THR A 11 9.96 -10.00 -41.18
N PRO A 12 8.87 -9.27 -41.53
CA PRO A 12 7.86 -9.75 -42.47
C PRO A 12 8.49 -10.03 -43.83
N LYS A 13 8.14 -11.16 -44.46
CA LYS A 13 8.67 -11.57 -45.75
C LYS A 13 7.78 -11.15 -46.92
N ILE A 14 6.85 -10.20 -46.72
CA ILE A 14 5.81 -9.83 -47.68
C ILE A 14 6.06 -8.42 -48.20
N GLU A 15 5.85 -8.19 -49.51
CA GLU A 15 6.08 -6.89 -50.17
C GLU A 15 4.93 -5.87 -49.93
N ASP A 16 3.70 -6.33 -49.59
CA ASP A 16 2.59 -5.44 -49.26
C ASP A 16 2.73 -4.81 -47.85
N PRO A 17 2.85 -3.47 -47.75
CA PRO A 17 2.99 -2.78 -46.48
C PRO A 17 1.82 -2.99 -45.52
N VAL A 18 0.62 -3.18 -46.01
CA VAL A 18 -0.58 -3.41 -45.19
C VAL A 18 -0.54 -4.79 -44.56
N GLU A 19 -0.14 -5.79 -45.34
CA GLU A 19 -0.02 -7.16 -44.83
C GLU A 19 1.17 -7.29 -43.87
N GLN A 20 2.27 -6.57 -44.12
CA GLN A 20 3.38 -6.46 -43.19
C GLN A 20 2.94 -5.88 -41.83
N ALA A 21 2.15 -4.81 -41.85
CA ALA A 21 1.60 -4.21 -40.62
C ALA A 21 0.66 -5.17 -39.87
N ARG A 22 -0.19 -5.92 -40.59
CA ARG A 22 -1.08 -6.94 -39.98
C ARG A 22 -0.28 -8.05 -39.31
N GLN A 23 0.75 -8.55 -39.96
CA GLN A 23 1.62 -9.60 -39.39
C GLN A 23 2.38 -9.09 -38.19
N GLN A 24 2.84 -7.87 -38.23
CA GLN A 24 3.52 -7.25 -37.07
C GLN A 24 2.56 -7.12 -35.89
N ILE A 25 1.31 -6.68 -36.11
CA ILE A 25 0.31 -6.59 -35.03
C ILE A 25 0.00 -7.99 -34.48
N ARG A 26 -0.21 -9.01 -35.36
CA ARG A 26 -0.43 -10.39 -34.91
C ARG A 26 0.75 -10.93 -34.09
N HIS A 27 1.98 -10.63 -34.48
CA HIS A 27 3.17 -10.97 -33.71
C HIS A 27 3.12 -10.33 -32.31
N TRP A 28 2.84 -9.04 -32.25
CA TRP A 28 2.76 -8.29 -30.99
C TRP A 28 1.60 -8.73 -30.10
N GLN A 29 0.48 -9.19 -30.65
CA GLN A 29 -0.64 -9.74 -29.86
C GLN A 29 -0.17 -10.89 -28.95
N HIS A 30 0.72 -11.73 -29.44
CA HIS A 30 1.27 -12.86 -28.71
C HIS A 30 2.57 -12.53 -27.95
N ASN A 31 3.19 -11.39 -28.23
CA ASN A 31 4.51 -11.02 -27.72
C ASN A 31 4.51 -9.58 -27.17
N PRO A 32 3.88 -9.34 -26.01
CA PRO A 32 3.86 -8.00 -25.41
C PRO A 32 5.26 -7.50 -25.03
N LEU A 33 6.23 -8.39 -24.80
CA LEU A 33 7.63 -8.04 -24.62
C LEU A 33 8.22 -7.37 -25.86
N ASP A 34 8.03 -7.98 -27.02
CA ASP A 34 8.53 -7.43 -28.28
C ASP A 34 7.84 -6.10 -28.63
N PHE A 35 6.52 -6.00 -28.37
CA PHE A 35 5.81 -4.73 -28.48
C PHE A 35 6.42 -3.63 -27.62
N ALA A 36 6.69 -3.90 -26.35
CA ALA A 36 7.27 -2.91 -25.44
C ALA A 36 8.68 -2.47 -25.90
N ILE A 37 9.48 -3.39 -26.42
CA ILE A 37 10.81 -3.10 -26.96
C ILE A 37 10.71 -2.32 -28.28
N ASP A 38 9.92 -2.79 -29.23
CA ASP A 38 9.83 -2.23 -30.58
C ASP A 38 9.16 -0.86 -30.60
N VAL A 39 8.11 -0.66 -29.80
CA VAL A 39 7.29 0.55 -29.82
C VAL A 39 7.83 1.62 -28.89
N PHE A 40 8.37 1.24 -27.71
CA PHE A 40 8.81 2.18 -26.69
C PHE A 40 10.32 2.19 -26.46
N GLY A 41 11.07 1.28 -27.05
CA GLY A 41 12.49 1.10 -26.70
C GLY A 41 12.69 0.71 -25.24
N PHE A 42 11.76 -0.08 -24.68
CA PHE A 42 11.76 -0.51 -23.30
C PHE A 42 12.90 -1.49 -23.03
N ASN A 43 13.58 -1.32 -21.91
CA ASN A 43 14.58 -2.27 -21.43
C ASN A 43 14.08 -2.87 -20.10
N PRO A 44 13.41 -4.03 -20.12
CA PRO A 44 12.79 -4.62 -18.96
C PRO A 44 13.81 -5.21 -17.97
N SER A 45 13.52 -5.11 -16.67
CA SER A 45 14.16 -5.94 -15.65
C SER A 45 13.79 -7.42 -15.84
N ASN A 46 14.51 -8.32 -15.16
CA ASN A 46 14.19 -9.75 -15.24
C ASN A 46 12.77 -10.09 -14.81
N GLN A 47 12.28 -9.42 -13.75
CA GLN A 47 10.92 -9.60 -13.25
C GLN A 47 9.87 -9.10 -14.24
N GLN A 48 10.08 -7.93 -14.82
CA GLN A 48 9.21 -7.34 -15.84
C GLN A 48 9.18 -8.19 -17.13
N LYS A 49 10.34 -8.72 -17.53
CA LYS A 49 10.45 -9.62 -18.68
C LYS A 49 9.68 -10.91 -18.45
N ALA A 50 9.81 -11.53 -17.28
CA ALA A 50 9.07 -12.74 -16.93
C ALA A 50 7.55 -12.50 -17.01
N PHE A 51 7.07 -11.38 -16.46
CA PHE A 51 5.66 -11.00 -16.54
C PHE A 51 5.17 -10.85 -17.98
N LEU A 52 5.90 -10.14 -18.84
CA LEU A 52 5.51 -9.93 -20.23
C LEU A 52 5.47 -11.25 -21.02
N ILE A 53 6.38 -12.18 -20.74
CA ILE A 53 6.38 -13.52 -21.34
C ILE A 53 5.14 -14.32 -20.89
N GLU A 54 4.84 -14.33 -19.58
CA GLU A 54 3.68 -15.05 -19.05
C GLU A 54 2.35 -14.44 -19.58
N LEU A 55 2.28 -13.11 -19.71
CA LEU A 55 1.14 -12.43 -20.32
C LEU A 55 0.96 -12.82 -21.78
N GLY A 56 2.05 -12.91 -22.54
CA GLY A 56 2.02 -13.36 -23.94
C GLY A 56 1.49 -14.80 -24.08
N LYS A 57 1.96 -15.72 -23.23
CA LYS A 57 1.49 -17.11 -23.20
C LYS A 57 0.00 -17.22 -22.85
N LEU A 58 -0.43 -16.46 -21.80
CA LEU A 58 -1.83 -16.39 -21.40
C LEU A 58 -2.73 -15.97 -22.55
N VAL A 59 -2.41 -14.86 -23.19
CA VAL A 59 -3.24 -14.29 -24.25
C VAL A 59 -3.20 -15.15 -25.50
N LYS A 60 -2.03 -15.69 -25.88
CA LYS A 60 -1.90 -16.63 -27.01
C LYS A 60 -2.78 -17.86 -26.83
N ALA A 61 -2.78 -18.48 -25.67
CA ALA A 61 -3.61 -19.65 -25.40
C ALA A 61 -5.11 -19.30 -25.45
N LYS A 62 -5.50 -18.16 -24.90
CA LYS A 62 -6.88 -17.66 -24.93
C LYS A 62 -7.35 -17.34 -26.36
N MET A 63 -6.48 -16.77 -27.20
CA MET A 63 -6.78 -16.51 -28.63
C MET A 63 -6.95 -17.78 -29.44
N LYS A 64 -6.07 -18.78 -29.22
CA LYS A 64 -6.24 -20.10 -29.87
C LYS A 64 -7.58 -20.73 -29.53
N ARG A 65 -8.03 -20.62 -28.27
CA ARG A 65 -9.35 -21.09 -27.87
C ARG A 65 -10.48 -20.30 -28.55
N ASP A 66 -10.35 -18.98 -28.67
CA ASP A 66 -11.32 -18.10 -29.35
C ASP A 66 -11.43 -18.40 -30.86
N GLU A 67 -10.32 -18.83 -31.45
CA GLU A 67 -10.21 -19.17 -32.90
C GLU A 67 -10.41 -20.66 -33.18
N ASP A 68 -10.83 -21.46 -32.19
CA ASP A 68 -11.02 -22.93 -32.26
C ASP A 68 -9.76 -23.69 -32.76
N GLU A 69 -8.57 -23.15 -32.46
CA GLU A 69 -7.31 -23.81 -32.79
C GLU A 69 -6.98 -24.95 -31.80
N PRO A 70 -6.23 -25.98 -32.21
CA PRO A 70 -5.78 -27.05 -31.31
C PRO A 70 -4.92 -26.53 -30.17
N LEU A 71 -5.30 -26.88 -28.94
CA LEU A 71 -4.57 -26.51 -27.73
C LEU A 71 -3.50 -27.57 -27.35
N THR A 72 -2.31 -27.12 -27.03
CA THR A 72 -1.29 -27.96 -26.40
C THR A 72 -1.58 -28.12 -24.90
N PRO A 73 -0.94 -29.08 -24.18
CA PRO A 73 -1.06 -29.18 -22.73
C PRO A 73 -0.66 -27.88 -21.98
N GLU A 74 0.29 -27.10 -22.53
CA GLU A 74 0.67 -25.80 -21.99
C GLU A 74 -0.47 -24.78 -22.22
N ASP A 75 -1.05 -24.74 -23.41
CA ASP A 75 -2.20 -23.86 -23.71
C ASP A 75 -3.39 -24.19 -22.77
N GLU A 76 -3.68 -25.47 -22.53
CA GLU A 76 -4.72 -25.93 -21.59
C GLU A 76 -4.51 -25.40 -20.15
N TYR A 77 -3.26 -25.30 -19.70
CA TYR A 77 -2.94 -24.69 -18.42
C TYR A 77 -3.31 -23.21 -18.41
N TYR A 78 -2.90 -22.45 -19.44
CA TYR A 78 -3.15 -21.00 -19.49
C TYR A 78 -4.62 -20.64 -19.70
N VAL A 79 -5.35 -21.39 -20.51
CA VAL A 79 -6.78 -21.15 -20.76
C VAL A 79 -7.61 -21.17 -19.48
N LYS A 80 -7.24 -22.01 -18.50
CA LYS A 80 -7.91 -22.10 -17.20
C LYS A 80 -7.63 -20.91 -16.28
N LYS A 81 -6.61 -20.08 -16.61
CA LYS A 81 -6.23 -18.95 -15.77
C LYS A 81 -7.14 -17.74 -16.00
N ARG A 82 -7.58 -17.14 -14.91
CA ARG A 82 -8.33 -15.87 -14.93
C ARG A 82 -7.45 -14.69 -15.26
N GLY A 83 -6.17 -14.75 -14.90
CA GLY A 83 -5.22 -13.69 -15.12
C GLY A 83 -3.91 -13.89 -14.39
N ILE A 84 -3.21 -12.79 -14.17
CA ILE A 84 -1.91 -12.73 -13.50
C ILE A 84 -2.04 -11.92 -12.23
N SER A 85 -1.55 -12.48 -11.13
CA SER A 85 -1.47 -11.78 -9.84
C SER A 85 -0.01 -11.56 -9.47
N ILE A 86 0.38 -10.29 -9.29
CA ILE A 86 1.75 -9.89 -8.98
C ILE A 86 1.78 -9.32 -7.56
N ARG A 87 2.28 -10.08 -6.60
CA ARG A 87 2.64 -9.55 -5.29
C ARG A 87 4.06 -9.00 -5.33
N SER A 88 4.27 -7.81 -4.79
CA SER A 88 5.57 -7.17 -4.95
C SER A 88 5.99 -6.32 -3.76
N GLY A 89 7.32 -6.18 -3.59
CA GLY A 89 7.91 -5.05 -2.87
C GLY A 89 7.68 -3.72 -3.60
N LYS A 90 8.10 -2.62 -2.99
CA LYS A 90 8.04 -1.28 -3.57
C LYS A 90 9.22 -1.04 -4.52
N GLY A 91 9.04 -0.19 -5.54
CA GLY A 91 10.11 0.20 -6.46
C GLY A 91 10.49 -0.86 -7.50
N THR A 92 9.76 -1.95 -7.63
CA THR A 92 10.02 -3.03 -8.59
C THR A 92 9.60 -2.71 -10.03
N GLY A 93 9.01 -1.51 -10.28
CA GLY A 93 8.61 -1.05 -11.60
C GLY A 93 7.35 -1.73 -12.16
N LYS A 94 6.45 -2.20 -11.30
CA LYS A 94 5.18 -2.81 -11.72
C LYS A 94 4.30 -1.84 -12.51
N ASP A 95 4.17 -0.59 -12.08
CA ASP A 95 3.34 0.43 -12.71
C ASP A 95 3.88 0.81 -14.09
N CYS A 96 5.20 0.89 -14.22
CA CYS A 96 5.91 1.14 -15.47
C CYS A 96 5.58 0.08 -16.53
N VAL A 97 5.76 -1.21 -16.22
CA VAL A 97 5.48 -2.27 -17.20
C VAL A 97 3.99 -2.41 -17.49
N GLN A 98 3.13 -2.16 -16.50
CA GLN A 98 1.69 -2.18 -16.70
C GLN A 98 1.21 -1.05 -17.62
N ALA A 99 1.80 0.14 -17.54
CA ALA A 99 1.51 1.23 -18.48
C ALA A 99 1.76 0.82 -19.92
N LEU A 100 2.85 0.08 -20.19
CA LEU A 100 3.14 -0.45 -21.52
C LEU A 100 2.16 -1.55 -21.95
N CYS A 101 1.74 -2.42 -21.03
CA CYS A 101 0.71 -3.44 -21.30
C CYS A 101 -0.64 -2.81 -21.63
N ASN A 102 -1.00 -1.70 -21.01
CA ASN A 102 -2.22 -0.97 -21.31
C ASN A 102 -2.21 -0.46 -22.77
N TYR A 103 -1.09 0.11 -23.22
CA TYR A 103 -0.93 0.53 -24.62
C TYR A 103 -0.90 -0.66 -25.58
N TRP A 104 -0.22 -1.75 -25.21
CA TRP A 104 -0.18 -2.98 -26.01
C TRP A 104 -1.58 -3.52 -26.25
N PHE A 105 -2.40 -3.64 -25.22
CA PHE A 105 -3.73 -4.19 -25.35
C PHE A 105 -4.66 -3.24 -26.12
N LEU A 106 -4.56 -1.93 -25.88
CA LEU A 106 -5.32 -0.94 -26.65
C LEU A 106 -4.94 -0.95 -28.13
N PHE A 107 -3.65 -1.02 -28.48
CA PHE A 107 -3.20 -0.89 -29.85
C PHE A 107 -3.35 -2.19 -30.67
N CYS A 108 -3.04 -3.34 -30.07
CA CYS A 108 -3.00 -4.61 -30.78
C CYS A 108 -4.37 -5.32 -30.89
N PHE A 109 -5.36 -4.96 -30.07
CA PHE A 109 -6.66 -5.63 -30.04
C PHE A 109 -7.77 -4.64 -30.40
N HIS A 110 -8.31 -4.83 -31.60
CA HIS A 110 -9.37 -3.97 -32.12
C HIS A 110 -10.62 -4.00 -31.23
N GLN A 111 -11.14 -2.81 -30.88
CA GLN A 111 -12.29 -2.62 -29.98
C GLN A 111 -12.08 -3.21 -28.57
N SER A 112 -10.80 -3.27 -28.11
CA SER A 112 -10.51 -3.69 -26.76
C SER A 112 -10.97 -2.67 -25.71
N LYS A 113 -11.38 -3.18 -24.55
CA LYS A 113 -11.73 -2.37 -23.39
C LYS A 113 -10.81 -2.71 -22.22
N THR A 114 -10.19 -1.69 -21.67
CA THR A 114 -9.38 -1.82 -20.46
C THR A 114 -9.99 -1.00 -19.33
N TYR A 115 -10.22 -1.64 -18.20
CA TYR A 115 -10.72 -1.01 -16.97
C TYR A 115 -9.62 -1.01 -15.92
N LEU A 116 -9.11 0.19 -15.59
CA LEU A 116 -8.13 0.39 -14.54
C LEU A 116 -8.87 0.69 -13.23
N LEU A 117 -8.57 -0.05 -12.18
CA LEU A 117 -9.16 0.12 -10.86
C LEU A 117 -8.08 0.28 -9.80
N ALA A 118 -8.33 1.18 -8.83
CA ALA A 118 -7.54 1.32 -7.61
C ALA A 118 -8.46 1.73 -6.46
N PRO A 119 -7.98 1.70 -5.20
CA PRO A 119 -8.74 2.18 -4.05
C PRO A 119 -9.16 3.65 -4.16
N SER A 120 -8.37 4.47 -4.87
CA SER A 120 -8.71 5.87 -5.13
C SER A 120 -8.39 6.29 -6.57
N MET A 121 -9.12 7.30 -7.07
CA MET A 121 -8.85 7.89 -8.38
C MET A 121 -7.49 8.62 -8.42
N ASP A 122 -7.08 9.20 -7.30
CA ASP A 122 -5.81 9.94 -7.21
C ASP A 122 -4.62 8.99 -7.33
N ASN A 123 -4.70 7.78 -6.77
CA ASN A 123 -3.68 6.74 -6.95
C ASN A 123 -3.52 6.39 -8.44
N LEU A 124 -4.63 6.17 -9.18
CA LEU A 124 -4.55 5.90 -10.62
C LEU A 124 -3.91 7.04 -11.40
N LYS A 125 -4.29 8.29 -11.09
CA LYS A 125 -3.75 9.47 -11.78
C LYS A 125 -2.27 9.68 -11.49
N SER A 126 -1.86 9.57 -10.22
CA SER A 126 -0.49 9.83 -9.79
C SER A 126 0.49 8.71 -10.16
N ASN A 127 0.03 7.48 -10.27
CA ASN A 127 0.85 6.32 -10.56
C ASN A 127 0.70 5.87 -12.01
N LEU A 128 -0.32 5.09 -12.32
CA LEU A 128 -0.43 4.40 -13.61
C LEU A 128 -0.65 5.35 -14.80
N MET A 129 -1.52 6.37 -14.65
CA MET A 129 -1.74 7.36 -15.72
C MET A 129 -0.54 8.29 -15.91
N ALA A 130 0.19 8.60 -14.83
CA ALA A 130 1.44 9.35 -14.90
C ALA A 130 2.51 8.56 -15.67
N GLU A 131 2.66 7.26 -15.41
CA GLU A 131 3.56 6.38 -16.15
C GLU A 131 3.17 6.27 -17.63
N MET A 132 1.89 6.11 -17.94
CA MET A 132 1.40 6.14 -19.31
C MET A 132 1.75 7.45 -20.02
N SER A 133 1.56 8.59 -19.36
CA SER A 133 1.92 9.90 -19.90
C SER A 133 3.43 10.02 -20.14
N LEU A 134 4.24 9.57 -19.19
CA LEU A 134 5.69 9.57 -19.29
C LEU A 134 6.15 8.78 -20.52
N TRP A 135 5.70 7.54 -20.68
CA TRP A 135 6.11 6.68 -21.79
C TRP A 135 5.65 7.21 -23.15
N ARG A 136 4.45 7.78 -23.22
CA ARG A 136 3.95 8.42 -24.45
C ARG A 136 4.81 9.64 -24.84
N ALA A 137 5.25 10.43 -23.88
CA ALA A 137 6.01 11.67 -24.10
C ALA A 137 7.54 11.46 -24.19
N LYS A 138 8.04 10.25 -23.85
CA LYS A 138 9.47 9.97 -23.75
C LYS A 138 10.20 10.19 -25.07
N ARG A 139 11.34 10.85 -24.99
CA ARG A 139 12.21 11.15 -26.15
C ARG A 139 13.61 10.59 -25.93
N ARG A 140 14.27 10.23 -27.03
CA ARG A 140 15.68 9.86 -27.06
C ARG A 140 16.36 10.62 -28.20
N ASN A 141 17.43 11.35 -27.89
CA ASN A 141 18.13 12.21 -28.86
C ASN A 141 17.19 13.20 -29.59
N GLY A 142 16.19 13.72 -28.89
CA GLY A 142 15.19 14.64 -29.45
C GLY A 142 14.01 13.98 -30.18
N GLU A 143 14.12 12.70 -30.55
CA GLU A 143 13.06 11.96 -31.27
C GLU A 143 12.09 11.23 -30.30
N PRO A 144 10.79 11.20 -30.61
CA PRO A 144 9.81 10.42 -29.84
C PRO A 144 10.18 8.94 -29.81
N GLN A 145 10.21 8.32 -28.62
CA GLN A 145 10.41 6.87 -28.48
C GLN A 145 9.13 6.10 -28.78
N CYS A 146 7.98 6.64 -28.35
CA CYS A 146 6.68 6.00 -28.57
C CYS A 146 6.24 6.13 -30.03
N LYS A 147 6.36 5.05 -30.79
CA LYS A 147 6.03 5.03 -32.24
C LYS A 147 4.53 5.19 -32.52
N ILE A 148 3.67 4.93 -31.54
CA ILE A 148 2.20 5.02 -31.66
C ILE A 148 1.62 6.26 -30.99
N ALA A 149 2.44 7.20 -30.52
CA ALA A 149 1.96 8.38 -29.81
C ALA A 149 0.97 9.24 -30.62
N GLY A 150 1.09 9.24 -31.93
CA GLY A 150 0.20 9.93 -32.86
C GLY A 150 -1.21 9.34 -32.92
N GLU A 151 -1.35 8.04 -32.66
CA GLU A 151 -2.60 7.30 -32.75
C GLU A 151 -3.42 7.36 -31.44
N LEU A 152 -2.81 7.85 -30.36
CA LEU A 152 -3.37 7.81 -29.02
C LEU A 152 -3.89 9.17 -28.56
N ASP A 153 -5.12 9.18 -28.03
CA ASP A 153 -5.70 10.31 -27.31
C ASP A 153 -5.70 9.99 -25.81
N LEU A 154 -4.67 10.49 -25.10
CA LEU A 154 -4.48 10.28 -23.66
C LEU A 154 -5.12 11.41 -22.87
N MET A 155 -6.02 11.05 -21.98
CA MET A 155 -6.76 11.92 -21.06
C MET A 155 -6.32 11.69 -19.61
N SER A 156 -6.72 12.53 -18.69
CA SER A 156 -6.39 12.38 -17.24
C SER A 156 -6.97 11.12 -16.60
N THR A 157 -8.02 10.54 -17.18
CA THR A 157 -8.75 9.37 -16.64
C THR A 157 -8.90 8.23 -17.65
N GLY A 158 -8.06 8.20 -18.68
CA GLY A 158 -8.11 7.12 -19.65
C GLY A 158 -7.33 7.40 -20.93
N CYS A 159 -7.48 6.51 -21.90
CA CYS A 159 -6.88 6.62 -23.23
C CYS A 159 -7.79 5.98 -24.27
N ARG A 160 -7.79 6.48 -25.49
CA ARG A 160 -8.51 5.90 -26.63
C ARG A 160 -7.70 6.00 -27.91
N MET A 161 -8.11 5.26 -28.92
CA MET A 161 -7.58 5.41 -30.27
C MET A 161 -8.19 6.66 -30.92
N LYS A 162 -7.37 7.53 -31.55
CA LYS A 162 -7.86 8.76 -32.19
C LYS A 162 -8.79 8.52 -33.37
N ASN A 163 -8.52 7.45 -34.11
CA ASN A 163 -9.26 7.12 -35.34
C ASN A 163 -10.40 6.14 -35.10
N ASP A 164 -10.85 5.98 -33.85
CA ASP A 164 -12.04 5.20 -33.53
C ASP A 164 -13.30 5.93 -34.08
N PRO A 165 -14.05 5.33 -35.04
CA PRO A 165 -15.24 5.96 -35.63
C PRO A 165 -16.31 6.27 -34.57
N ASP A 166 -16.37 5.51 -33.48
CA ASP A 166 -17.32 5.68 -32.38
C ASP A 166 -16.83 6.59 -31.28
N ASN A 167 -15.72 7.30 -31.53
CA ASN A 167 -15.13 8.30 -30.61
C ASN A 167 -14.83 7.75 -29.21
N GLY A 168 -14.28 6.54 -29.14
CA GLY A 168 -13.86 5.87 -27.90
C GLY A 168 -14.97 5.20 -27.10
N LYS A 169 -16.14 4.96 -27.69
CA LYS A 169 -17.22 4.22 -27.00
C LYS A 169 -16.94 2.72 -26.85
N HIS A 170 -16.20 2.16 -27.79
CA HIS A 170 -15.97 0.72 -27.85
C HIS A 170 -14.51 0.33 -27.79
N TRP A 171 -13.58 1.29 -27.86
CA TRP A 171 -12.14 1.06 -27.91
C TRP A 171 -11.39 2.03 -27.01
N PHE A 172 -11.18 1.65 -25.72
CA PHE A 172 -10.71 2.57 -24.71
C PHE A 172 -10.01 1.91 -23.53
N ILE A 173 -9.29 2.75 -22.79
CA ILE A 173 -8.85 2.53 -21.41
C ILE A 173 -9.60 3.54 -20.54
N THR A 174 -10.19 3.13 -19.42
CA THR A 174 -10.87 4.01 -18.47
C THR A 174 -10.47 3.73 -17.04
N CYS A 175 -10.37 4.78 -16.23
CA CYS A 175 -10.08 4.72 -14.80
C CYS A 175 -11.37 4.66 -13.99
N ASN A 176 -11.41 3.77 -13.01
CA ASN A 176 -12.46 3.67 -12.01
C ASN A 176 -11.81 3.55 -10.62
N SER A 177 -12.51 3.97 -9.58
CA SER A 177 -12.04 3.77 -8.21
C SER A 177 -13.06 2.96 -7.42
N ALA A 178 -12.57 2.13 -6.52
CA ALA A 178 -13.39 1.34 -5.61
C ALA A 178 -12.70 1.31 -4.24
N GLY A 179 -12.98 2.34 -3.44
CA GLY A 179 -12.42 2.48 -2.10
C GLY A 179 -13.30 1.84 -1.02
N PRO A 180 -12.75 1.63 0.19
CA PRO A 180 -13.47 1.04 1.32
C PRO A 180 -14.65 1.88 1.82
N HIS A 181 -14.72 3.16 1.44
CA HIS A 181 -15.82 4.07 1.81
C HIS A 181 -17.02 4.02 0.85
N MET A 182 -16.89 3.33 -0.28
CA MET A 182 -17.99 3.13 -1.21
C MET A 182 -18.99 2.11 -0.60
N PRO A 183 -20.32 2.36 -0.65
CA PRO A 183 -21.31 1.38 -0.24
C PRO A 183 -21.12 0.01 -0.91
N GLU A 184 -21.36 -1.10 -0.20
CA GLU A 184 -21.03 -2.45 -0.68
C GLU A 184 -21.78 -2.83 -1.96
N ASP A 185 -23.03 -2.39 -2.11
CA ASP A 185 -23.84 -2.55 -3.31
C ASP A 185 -23.19 -1.86 -4.52
N GLN A 186 -22.71 -0.63 -4.36
CA GLN A 186 -22.02 0.10 -5.40
C GLN A 186 -20.63 -0.48 -5.72
N GLN A 187 -19.94 -1.06 -4.72
CA GLN A 187 -18.67 -1.75 -4.97
C GLN A 187 -18.82 -2.91 -5.96
N ALA A 188 -19.87 -3.72 -5.82
CA ALA A 188 -20.14 -4.81 -6.73
C ALA A 188 -20.51 -4.32 -8.15
N GLU A 189 -21.16 -3.16 -8.28
CA GLU A 189 -21.56 -2.60 -9.58
C GLU A 189 -20.38 -2.10 -10.43
N VAL A 190 -19.23 -1.80 -9.84
CA VAL A 190 -18.05 -1.24 -10.56
C VAL A 190 -17.64 -2.12 -11.75
N LEU A 191 -17.70 -3.44 -11.60
CA LEU A 191 -17.33 -4.41 -12.64
C LEU A 191 -18.53 -5.07 -13.31
N GLN A 192 -19.74 -4.92 -12.78
CA GLN A 192 -20.92 -5.58 -13.31
C GLN A 192 -21.32 -5.04 -14.68
N GLY A 193 -21.81 -5.92 -15.56
CA GLY A 193 -22.35 -5.55 -16.89
C GLY A 193 -21.28 -5.09 -17.89
N LYS A 194 -20.00 -5.34 -17.65
CA LYS A 194 -18.93 -5.07 -18.61
C LYS A 194 -18.78 -6.26 -19.56
N HIS A 195 -18.86 -5.99 -20.85
CA HIS A 195 -18.73 -7.01 -21.90
C HIS A 195 -17.91 -6.49 -23.07
N ALA A 196 -17.00 -7.28 -23.56
CA ALA A 196 -16.28 -7.08 -24.81
C ALA A 196 -15.56 -8.38 -25.20
N ARG A 197 -15.36 -8.62 -26.49
CA ARG A 197 -14.55 -9.74 -27.00
C ARG A 197 -13.12 -9.70 -26.41
N TYR A 198 -12.54 -8.50 -26.37
CA TYR A 198 -11.21 -8.25 -25.82
C TYR A 198 -11.33 -7.33 -24.61
N MET A 199 -11.12 -7.87 -23.40
CA MET A 199 -11.30 -7.10 -22.19
C MET A 199 -10.20 -7.42 -21.16
N MET A 200 -9.58 -6.37 -20.64
CA MET A 200 -8.57 -6.46 -19.60
C MET A 200 -8.98 -5.61 -18.39
N PHE A 201 -8.99 -6.22 -17.23
CA PHE A 201 -9.08 -5.51 -15.94
C PHE A 201 -7.69 -5.40 -15.34
N VAL A 202 -7.34 -4.21 -14.86
CA VAL A 202 -6.10 -3.95 -14.13
C VAL A 202 -6.47 -3.39 -12.78
N MET A 203 -6.12 -4.13 -11.73
CA MET A 203 -6.35 -3.76 -10.35
C MET A 203 -5.04 -3.30 -9.74
N ASP A 204 -4.84 -2.01 -9.66
CA ASP A 204 -3.67 -1.43 -8.99
C ASP A 204 -3.93 -1.28 -7.50
N GLU A 205 -2.90 -1.50 -6.69
CA GLU A 205 -3.01 -1.57 -5.22
C GLU A 205 -4.14 -2.52 -4.75
N ALA A 206 -4.26 -3.68 -5.41
CA ALA A 206 -5.40 -4.59 -5.24
C ALA A 206 -5.63 -5.07 -3.80
N SER A 207 -4.63 -5.04 -2.92
CA SER A 207 -4.81 -5.28 -1.48
C SER A 207 -5.69 -4.25 -0.78
N GLY A 208 -5.83 -3.04 -1.33
CA GLY A 208 -6.69 -1.97 -0.83
C GLY A 208 -8.10 -1.97 -1.42
N ILE A 209 -8.36 -2.75 -2.47
CA ILE A 209 -9.68 -2.85 -3.11
C ILE A 209 -10.57 -3.78 -2.27
N PRO A 210 -11.82 -3.38 -1.94
CA PRO A 210 -12.76 -4.24 -1.21
C PRO A 210 -13.11 -5.54 -1.94
N ASP A 211 -13.24 -6.65 -1.20
CA ASP A 211 -13.53 -7.97 -1.78
C ASP A 211 -14.85 -8.03 -2.56
N ALA A 212 -15.83 -7.19 -2.22
CA ALA A 212 -17.11 -7.12 -2.93
C ALA A 212 -16.96 -6.73 -4.41
N VAL A 213 -15.92 -5.94 -4.75
CA VAL A 213 -15.61 -5.54 -6.14
C VAL A 213 -15.29 -6.75 -7.02
N PHE A 214 -14.70 -7.79 -6.45
CA PHE A 214 -14.26 -8.98 -7.19
C PHE A 214 -15.36 -10.02 -7.39
N ARG A 215 -16.49 -9.95 -6.66
CA ARG A 215 -17.61 -10.92 -6.76
C ARG A 215 -18.18 -11.07 -8.17
N PRO A 216 -18.36 -9.99 -8.98
CA PRO A 216 -18.91 -10.14 -10.33
C PRO A 216 -17.95 -10.73 -11.36
N LEU A 217 -16.66 -10.94 -11.03
CA LEU A 217 -15.66 -11.40 -12.01
C LEU A 217 -16.03 -12.71 -12.70
N ASP A 218 -16.65 -13.64 -11.97
CA ASP A 218 -17.07 -14.94 -12.52
C ASP A 218 -18.11 -14.81 -13.63
N THR A 219 -18.92 -13.77 -13.59
CA THR A 219 -19.97 -13.48 -14.56
C THR A 219 -19.57 -12.43 -15.60
N THR A 220 -18.43 -11.78 -15.40
CA THR A 220 -17.93 -10.70 -16.27
C THR A 220 -16.89 -11.19 -17.27
N LEU A 221 -16.07 -12.20 -16.89
CA LEU A 221 -15.02 -12.78 -17.75
C LEU A 221 -15.59 -13.92 -18.63
N THR A 222 -16.57 -13.61 -19.46
CA THR A 222 -17.32 -14.60 -20.24
C THR A 222 -16.71 -14.92 -21.60
N ASP A 223 -16.02 -13.96 -22.22
CA ASP A 223 -15.37 -14.17 -23.50
C ASP A 223 -13.96 -14.76 -23.34
N PRO A 224 -13.49 -15.57 -24.31
CA PRO A 224 -12.21 -16.27 -24.17
C PRO A 224 -11.01 -15.40 -23.89
N VAL A 225 -10.93 -14.18 -24.49
CA VAL A 225 -9.77 -13.27 -24.34
C VAL A 225 -10.06 -12.19 -23.31
N ASN A 226 -10.75 -12.55 -22.23
CA ASN A 226 -10.97 -11.69 -21.07
C ASN A 226 -10.09 -12.16 -19.91
N PHE A 227 -9.38 -11.22 -19.25
CA PHE A 227 -8.47 -11.55 -18.17
C PHE A 227 -8.23 -10.37 -17.22
N ILE A 228 -7.58 -10.66 -16.09
CA ILE A 228 -7.30 -9.69 -15.03
C ILE A 228 -5.81 -9.65 -14.73
N ILE A 229 -5.29 -8.48 -14.43
CA ILE A 229 -3.96 -8.26 -13.85
C ILE A 229 -4.15 -7.61 -12.49
N LEU A 230 -3.64 -8.25 -11.45
CA LEU A 230 -3.62 -7.74 -10.08
C LEU A 230 -2.19 -7.30 -9.75
N LEU A 231 -2.04 -6.02 -9.38
CA LEU A 231 -0.79 -5.44 -8.88
C LEU A 231 -0.98 -5.10 -7.41
N TRP A 232 -0.20 -5.69 -6.50
CA TRP A 232 -0.41 -5.45 -5.09
C TRP A 232 0.83 -5.63 -4.23
N ASN A 233 0.87 -4.89 -3.12
CA ASN A 233 1.80 -5.12 -2.03
C ASN A 233 1.09 -5.96 -0.98
N PRO A 234 1.69 -7.00 -0.42
CA PRO A 234 1.05 -7.94 0.50
C PRO A 234 0.94 -7.36 1.92
N THR A 235 0.16 -6.28 2.08
CA THR A 235 -0.03 -5.56 3.34
C THR A 235 -0.89 -6.32 4.33
N ARG A 236 -1.65 -7.33 3.87
CA ARG A 236 -2.60 -8.13 4.66
C ARG A 236 -2.43 -9.61 4.37
N ARG A 237 -2.80 -10.45 5.35
CA ARG A 237 -2.88 -11.92 5.19
C ARG A 237 -4.31 -12.38 4.89
N SER A 238 -5.11 -11.54 4.27
CA SER A 238 -6.50 -11.82 3.94
C SER A 238 -6.97 -10.98 2.76
N GLY A 239 -8.12 -11.35 2.19
CA GLY A 239 -8.76 -10.66 1.09
C GLY A 239 -8.42 -11.28 -0.27
N PHE A 240 -9.16 -10.87 -1.30
CA PHE A 240 -9.10 -11.50 -2.62
C PHE A 240 -7.70 -11.54 -3.21
N ALA A 241 -6.95 -10.43 -3.18
CA ALA A 241 -5.58 -10.38 -3.71
C ALA A 241 -4.65 -11.39 -3.00
N PHE A 242 -4.76 -11.52 -1.66
CA PHE A 242 -4.01 -12.53 -0.90
C PHE A 242 -4.43 -13.95 -1.30
N ASP A 243 -5.72 -14.21 -1.45
CA ASP A 243 -6.26 -15.51 -1.78
C ASP A 243 -5.80 -16.01 -3.16
N THR A 244 -5.54 -15.11 -4.12
CA THR A 244 -4.98 -15.49 -5.43
C THR A 244 -3.63 -16.21 -5.33
N HIS A 245 -2.85 -15.97 -4.29
CA HIS A 245 -1.55 -16.62 -4.06
C HIS A 245 -1.59 -17.75 -3.04
N PHE A 246 -2.42 -17.64 -2.01
CA PHE A 246 -2.29 -18.48 -0.82
C PHE A 246 -3.50 -19.38 -0.55
N SER A 247 -4.67 -19.10 -1.15
CA SER A 247 -5.85 -19.96 -1.01
C SER A 247 -5.77 -21.17 -1.93
N PRO A 248 -5.90 -22.42 -1.40
CA PRO A 248 -5.95 -23.61 -2.24
C PRO A 248 -7.11 -23.64 -3.23
N LYS A 249 -8.17 -22.84 -2.98
CA LYS A 249 -9.36 -22.76 -3.85
C LYS A 249 -9.17 -21.76 -4.98
N GLU A 250 -8.47 -20.64 -4.73
CA GLU A 250 -8.36 -19.52 -5.67
C GLU A 250 -7.03 -19.57 -6.46
N SER A 251 -5.91 -19.85 -5.80
CA SER A 251 -4.57 -19.84 -6.39
C SER A 251 -4.42 -20.67 -7.68
N PRO A 252 -5.07 -21.85 -7.86
CA PRO A 252 -4.94 -22.63 -9.09
C PRO A 252 -5.46 -21.90 -10.35
N TYR A 253 -6.30 -20.89 -10.21
CA TYR A 253 -6.84 -20.12 -11.33
C TYR A 253 -6.01 -18.90 -11.72
N TRP A 254 -4.85 -18.69 -11.08
CA TRP A 254 -3.98 -17.53 -11.32
C TRP A 254 -2.59 -17.93 -11.76
N ILE A 255 -1.96 -17.04 -12.53
CA ILE A 255 -0.52 -17.05 -12.73
C ILE A 255 0.05 -16.16 -11.63
N ASN A 256 0.78 -16.75 -10.68
CA ASN A 256 1.26 -16.06 -9.49
C ASN A 256 2.71 -15.65 -9.66
N LEU A 257 2.96 -14.34 -9.68
CA LEU A 257 4.30 -13.77 -9.75
C LEU A 257 4.65 -13.07 -8.43
N HIS A 258 5.88 -13.28 -7.99
CA HIS A 258 6.43 -12.65 -6.81
C HIS A 258 7.65 -11.81 -7.20
N TRP A 259 7.61 -10.52 -6.82
CA TRP A 259 8.69 -9.57 -7.11
C TRP A 259 9.27 -9.02 -5.82
N SER A 260 10.47 -9.49 -5.45
CA SER A 260 11.24 -8.92 -4.37
C SER A 260 12.03 -7.71 -4.86
N ALA A 261 12.10 -6.65 -4.04
CA ALA A 261 12.96 -5.51 -4.30
C ALA A 261 14.46 -5.88 -4.20
N GLU A 262 14.82 -6.90 -3.41
CA GLU A 262 16.20 -7.41 -3.32
C GLU A 262 16.68 -8.05 -4.64
N GLU A 263 15.75 -8.63 -5.40
CA GLU A 263 16.03 -9.29 -6.69
C GLU A 263 15.83 -8.34 -7.88
N SER A 264 15.45 -7.10 -7.62
CA SER A 264 15.13 -6.13 -8.68
C SER A 264 16.38 -5.42 -9.18
N ASP A 265 16.64 -5.50 -10.49
CA ASP A 265 17.69 -4.74 -11.17
C ASP A 265 17.47 -3.20 -11.12
N LEU A 266 16.30 -2.76 -10.65
CA LEU A 266 15.92 -1.34 -10.59
C LEU A 266 16.30 -0.68 -9.26
N ILE A 267 16.69 -1.47 -8.25
CA ILE A 267 17.01 -1.00 -6.91
C ILE A 267 18.48 -1.28 -6.62
N THR A 268 19.19 -0.28 -6.11
CA THR A 268 20.62 -0.43 -5.82
C THR A 268 20.84 -1.23 -4.53
N PRO A 269 21.96 -1.99 -4.42
CA PRO A 269 22.31 -2.68 -3.19
C PRO A 269 22.40 -1.77 -1.96
N ASP A 270 22.90 -0.54 -2.15
CA ASP A 270 22.99 0.46 -1.07
C ASP A 270 21.60 0.86 -0.55
N GLN A 271 20.62 0.98 -1.45
CA GLN A 271 19.23 1.25 -1.05
C GLN A 271 18.63 0.08 -0.25
N ILE A 272 18.90 -1.16 -0.63
CA ILE A 272 18.47 -2.34 0.13
C ILE A 272 19.12 -2.36 1.51
N THR A 273 20.43 -2.10 1.58
CA THR A 273 21.16 -2.01 2.87
C THR A 273 20.56 -0.94 3.77
N TYR A 274 20.30 0.25 3.24
CA TYR A 274 19.62 1.32 3.97
C TYR A 274 18.24 0.91 4.50
N LEU A 275 17.43 0.20 3.70
CA LEU A 275 16.10 -0.25 4.12
C LEU A 275 16.18 -1.35 5.20
N LYS A 276 17.20 -2.25 5.13
CA LYS A 276 17.49 -3.23 6.19
C LYS A 276 17.82 -2.56 7.51
N GLU A 277 18.67 -1.56 7.49
CA GLU A 277 19.05 -0.79 8.68
C GLU A 277 17.87 0.01 9.24
N LYS A 278 17.08 0.62 8.36
CA LYS A 278 15.97 1.50 8.73
C LYS A 278 14.79 0.75 9.34
N TYR A 279 14.39 -0.38 8.76
CA TYR A 279 13.17 -1.10 9.16
C TYR A 279 13.45 -2.34 10.00
N GLY A 280 14.67 -2.88 9.94
CA GLY A 280 14.99 -4.22 10.47
C GLY A 280 14.53 -5.32 9.51
N GLU A 281 15.45 -6.23 9.18
CA GLU A 281 15.23 -7.28 8.15
C GLU A 281 14.06 -8.21 8.49
N THR A 282 13.78 -8.43 9.78
CA THR A 282 12.71 -9.31 10.26
C THR A 282 11.37 -8.57 10.48
N SER A 283 11.31 -7.25 10.25
CA SER A 283 10.10 -6.48 10.48
C SER A 283 9.02 -6.75 9.41
N SER A 284 7.75 -6.65 9.79
CA SER A 284 6.63 -6.72 8.84
C SER A 284 6.74 -5.65 7.75
N GLN A 285 7.28 -4.47 8.09
CA GLN A 285 7.51 -3.41 7.11
C GLN A 285 8.53 -3.81 6.04
N TYR A 286 9.66 -4.44 6.44
CA TYR A 286 10.66 -4.92 5.49
C TYR A 286 10.10 -6.05 4.60
N ARG A 287 9.41 -7.02 5.22
CA ARG A 287 8.76 -8.11 4.49
C ARG A 287 7.81 -7.59 3.41
N VAL A 288 6.90 -6.68 3.78
CA VAL A 288 5.91 -6.14 2.84
C VAL A 288 6.55 -5.24 1.79
N SER A 289 7.38 -4.27 2.22
CA SER A 289 7.86 -3.21 1.33
C SER A 289 9.05 -3.60 0.48
N VAL A 290 9.89 -4.53 0.95
CA VAL A 290 11.11 -4.95 0.26
C VAL A 290 10.96 -6.35 -0.29
N LEU A 291 10.64 -7.34 0.54
CA LEU A 291 10.55 -8.72 0.08
C LEU A 291 9.29 -8.99 -0.76
N GLY A 292 8.23 -8.17 -0.66
CA GLY A 292 6.94 -8.48 -1.29
C GLY A 292 6.27 -9.69 -0.64
N GLU A 293 6.53 -9.91 0.65
CA GLU A 293 5.98 -10.98 1.47
C GLU A 293 4.93 -10.45 2.45
N PRO A 294 3.85 -11.20 2.72
CA PRO A 294 2.89 -10.78 3.74
C PRO A 294 3.55 -10.69 5.12
N PRO A 295 3.02 -9.83 6.02
CA PRO A 295 3.54 -9.71 7.38
C PRO A 295 3.45 -11.06 8.09
N GLU A 296 4.41 -11.37 8.97
CA GLU A 296 4.28 -12.53 9.83
C GLU A 296 3.15 -12.30 10.84
N MET A 297 2.35 -13.34 11.10
CA MET A 297 1.52 -13.37 12.31
C MET A 297 2.48 -13.64 13.48
N ASP A 298 2.93 -12.55 14.12
CA ASP A 298 3.72 -12.66 15.33
C ASP A 298 2.71 -12.77 16.50
N ASP A 299 2.60 -13.94 17.11
CA ASP A 299 1.70 -14.21 18.25
C ASP A 299 1.98 -13.28 19.46
N GLY A 300 3.09 -12.54 19.42
CA GLY A 300 3.48 -11.56 20.44
C GLY A 300 3.35 -10.08 20.04
N SER A 301 2.93 -9.76 18.80
CA SER A 301 2.80 -8.36 18.39
C SER A 301 1.71 -7.64 19.17
N LEU A 302 2.04 -6.46 19.73
CA LEU A 302 1.08 -5.64 20.46
C LEU A 302 0.01 -5.07 19.52
N ILE A 303 0.43 -4.53 18.38
CA ILE A 303 -0.44 -3.91 17.38
C ILE A 303 -0.11 -4.53 16.02
N PRO A 304 -0.97 -5.39 15.47
CA PRO A 304 -0.75 -6.02 14.17
C PRO A 304 -0.54 -4.99 13.05
N TYR A 305 0.32 -5.32 12.10
CA TYR A 305 0.64 -4.43 10.97
C TYR A 305 -0.58 -4.04 10.13
N ASP A 306 -1.49 -4.98 9.90
CA ASP A 306 -2.73 -4.75 9.17
C ASP A 306 -3.63 -3.71 9.85
N TRP A 307 -3.70 -3.70 11.19
CA TRP A 307 -4.43 -2.67 11.94
C TRP A 307 -3.83 -1.27 11.75
N CYS A 308 -2.49 -1.19 11.67
CA CYS A 308 -1.80 0.08 11.41
C CYS A 308 -2.10 0.58 10.00
N MET A 309 -2.17 -0.34 9.02
CA MET A 309 -2.54 -0.01 7.65
C MET A 309 -4.01 0.41 7.52
N ASP A 310 -4.91 -0.22 8.28
CA ASP A 310 -6.31 0.20 8.35
C ASP A 310 -6.41 1.63 8.93
N ALA A 311 -5.67 1.93 9.99
CA ALA A 311 -5.61 3.28 10.57
C ALA A 311 -5.01 4.32 9.60
N ALA A 312 -4.05 3.94 8.75
CA ALA A 312 -3.47 4.82 7.74
C ALA A 312 -4.45 5.19 6.61
N ASN A 313 -5.47 4.35 6.39
CA ASN A 313 -6.51 4.58 5.38
C ASN A 313 -7.83 5.10 5.98
N LEU A 314 -7.93 5.15 7.31
CA LEU A 314 -9.14 5.56 8.01
C LEU A 314 -9.30 7.09 7.95
N GLN A 315 -10.43 7.56 7.43
CA GLN A 315 -10.74 8.99 7.35
C GLN A 315 -11.72 9.39 8.44
N PHE A 316 -11.50 10.55 9.04
CA PHE A 316 -12.46 11.21 9.94
C PHE A 316 -12.82 12.59 9.39
N THR A 317 -14.07 12.98 9.54
CA THR A 317 -14.49 14.34 9.23
C THR A 317 -13.74 15.33 10.14
N PRO A 318 -13.07 16.37 9.59
CA PRO A 318 -12.39 17.37 10.38
C PRO A 318 -13.34 18.08 11.36
N ASN A 319 -12.95 18.12 12.64
CA ASN A 319 -13.67 18.86 13.66
C ASN A 319 -12.69 19.80 14.39
N GLU A 320 -12.81 21.09 14.18
CA GLU A 320 -11.93 22.11 14.78
C GLU A 320 -12.04 22.18 16.30
N LYS A 321 -13.14 21.67 16.88
CA LYS A 321 -13.35 21.61 18.34
C LYS A 321 -12.61 20.47 19.01
N ASP A 322 -12.10 19.52 18.23
CA ASP A 322 -11.34 18.40 18.77
C ASP A 322 -10.07 18.92 19.45
N PRO A 323 -9.76 18.43 20.67
CA PRO A 323 -8.60 18.90 21.41
C PRO A 323 -7.30 18.49 20.70
N VAL A 324 -6.37 19.42 20.61
CA VAL A 324 -5.02 19.18 20.13
C VAL A 324 -4.16 18.70 21.30
N ILE A 325 -3.46 17.57 21.12
CA ILE A 325 -2.60 16.96 22.12
C ILE A 325 -1.22 16.72 21.50
N PHE A 326 -0.18 17.14 22.21
CA PHE A 326 1.20 16.86 21.82
C PHE A 326 1.77 15.71 22.63
N GLY A 327 2.56 14.86 21.96
CA GLY A 327 3.46 13.88 22.57
C GLY A 327 4.90 14.20 22.18
N VAL A 328 5.77 14.32 23.16
CA VAL A 328 7.18 14.67 22.93
C VAL A 328 8.09 13.60 23.53
N ASP A 329 8.77 12.84 22.65
CA ASP A 329 9.83 11.90 23.04
C ASP A 329 11.19 12.60 22.93
N VAL A 330 11.97 12.63 24.01
CA VAL A 330 13.22 13.38 24.10
C VAL A 330 14.41 12.45 24.00
N ALA A 331 15.15 12.54 22.91
CA ALA A 331 16.36 11.76 22.70
C ALA A 331 17.60 12.39 23.31
N ARG A 332 18.58 11.55 23.67
CA ARG A 332 19.94 11.99 23.97
C ARG A 332 20.71 12.28 22.69
N HIS A 333 21.73 13.15 22.78
CA HIS A 333 22.68 13.32 21.66
C HIS A 333 23.21 11.96 21.18
N GLY A 334 23.13 11.69 19.87
CA GLY A 334 23.60 10.45 19.27
C GLY A 334 22.74 9.98 18.10
N LYS A 335 22.46 8.67 18.02
CA LYS A 335 21.72 8.06 16.91
C LYS A 335 20.21 8.24 16.98
N ASP A 336 19.65 8.52 18.16
CA ASP A 336 18.20 8.68 18.36
C ASP A 336 17.76 10.12 18.07
N SER A 337 16.53 10.30 17.58
CA SER A 337 15.92 11.59 17.26
C SER A 337 14.88 11.96 18.30
N SER A 338 14.79 13.25 18.66
CA SER A 338 13.65 13.76 19.42
C SER A 338 12.44 13.94 18.50
N ILE A 339 11.26 13.60 18.98
CA ILE A 339 10.02 13.62 18.22
C ILE A 339 9.01 14.57 18.86
N ILE A 340 8.42 15.45 18.06
CA ILE A 340 7.21 16.20 18.40
C ILE A 340 6.08 15.64 17.55
N LEU A 341 5.04 15.10 18.18
CA LEU A 341 3.90 14.53 17.51
C LEU A 341 2.62 15.29 17.90
N VAL A 342 1.84 15.67 16.91
CA VAL A 342 0.59 16.41 17.07
C VAL A 342 -0.59 15.53 16.70
N ARG A 343 -1.53 15.37 17.63
CA ARG A 343 -2.80 14.68 17.42
C ARG A 343 -3.98 15.63 17.70
N GLN A 344 -4.94 15.69 16.80
CA GLN A 344 -6.20 16.42 17.00
C GLN A 344 -7.37 15.44 17.00
N GLY A 345 -7.99 15.27 18.16
CA GLY A 345 -9.04 14.25 18.32
C GLY A 345 -8.55 12.87 17.93
N PRO A 346 -9.22 12.18 16.98
CA PRO A 346 -8.81 10.87 16.48
C PRO A 346 -7.73 10.94 15.38
N ARG A 347 -7.30 12.11 14.93
CA ARG A 347 -6.44 12.28 13.76
C ARG A 347 -5.01 12.62 14.15
N LEU A 348 -4.04 11.90 13.59
CA LEU A 348 -2.63 12.26 13.61
C LEU A 348 -2.39 13.36 12.57
N MET A 349 -1.94 14.53 13.02
CA MET A 349 -1.84 15.71 12.16
C MET A 349 -0.40 16.00 11.71
N GLU A 350 0.60 15.80 12.61
CA GLU A 350 1.97 16.17 12.33
C GLU A 350 2.95 15.29 13.11
N ILE A 351 4.07 14.93 12.49
CA ILE A 351 5.24 14.33 13.13
C ILE A 351 6.45 15.14 12.72
N GLN A 352 7.14 15.72 13.70
CA GLN A 352 8.40 16.42 13.49
C GLN A 352 9.54 15.65 14.15
N GLU A 353 10.52 15.28 13.36
CA GLU A 353 11.73 14.58 13.79
C GLU A 353 12.91 15.57 13.83
N LEU A 354 13.57 15.67 15.00
CA LEU A 354 14.67 16.57 15.23
C LEU A 354 15.92 15.79 15.67
N LYS A 355 17.02 15.95 14.92
CA LYS A 355 18.29 15.28 15.18
C LYS A 355 19.31 16.25 15.80
N ASN A 356 20.07 15.74 16.77
CA ASN A 356 21.18 16.49 17.39
C ASN A 356 20.79 17.85 18.01
N VAL A 357 19.55 18.01 18.46
CA VAL A 357 19.08 19.20 19.16
C VAL A 357 19.31 19.06 20.67
N ASP A 358 19.65 20.18 21.31
CA ASP A 358 19.71 20.25 22.78
C ASP A 358 18.32 20.50 23.39
N THR A 359 18.23 20.48 24.72
CA THR A 359 16.97 20.66 25.44
C THR A 359 16.35 22.04 25.23
N VAL A 360 17.16 23.08 25.07
CA VAL A 360 16.73 24.48 24.86
C VAL A 360 16.19 24.62 23.43
N GLU A 361 16.90 24.06 22.47
CA GLU A 361 16.48 24.08 21.06
C GLU A 361 15.19 23.27 20.87
N LEU A 362 15.09 22.07 21.46
CA LEU A 362 13.87 21.28 21.43
C LEU A 362 12.69 22.02 22.07
N ALA A 363 12.90 22.69 23.22
CA ALA A 363 11.87 23.49 23.85
C ALA A 363 11.38 24.63 22.95
N ARG A 364 12.29 25.28 22.19
CA ARG A 364 11.89 26.30 21.20
C ARG A 364 11.00 25.74 20.10
N TRP A 365 11.36 24.56 19.58
CA TRP A 365 10.53 23.89 18.56
C TRP A 365 9.15 23.52 19.10
N VAL A 366 9.07 22.98 20.32
CA VAL A 366 7.79 22.68 20.98
C VAL A 366 6.98 23.98 21.16
N ALA A 367 7.61 25.05 21.61
CA ALA A 367 6.93 26.36 21.80
C ALA A 367 6.39 26.93 20.47
N MET A 368 7.17 26.84 19.39
CA MET A 368 6.71 27.25 18.05
C MET A 368 5.48 26.45 17.62
N ARG A 369 5.53 25.11 17.70
CA ARG A 369 4.37 24.29 17.35
C ARG A 369 3.18 24.55 18.27
N ALA A 370 3.43 24.81 19.57
CA ALA A 370 2.36 25.15 20.50
C ALA A 370 1.65 26.47 20.14
N ALA A 371 2.38 27.45 19.60
CA ALA A 371 1.79 28.69 19.10
C ALA A 371 0.90 28.44 17.85
N ASP A 372 1.31 27.54 16.95
CA ASP A 372 0.55 27.22 15.74
C ASP A 372 -0.72 26.39 16.03
N TRP A 373 -0.63 25.43 16.95
CA TRP A 373 -1.66 24.42 17.18
C TRP A 373 -2.53 24.66 18.43
N ASN A 374 -2.13 25.55 19.34
CA ASN A 374 -2.81 25.85 20.61
C ASN A 374 -3.22 24.59 21.41
N PRO A 375 -2.26 23.74 21.84
CA PRO A 375 -2.56 22.43 22.41
C PRO A 375 -3.27 22.52 23.77
N LYS A 376 -4.21 21.62 24.00
CA LYS A 376 -4.85 21.39 25.31
C LYS A 376 -3.91 20.73 26.31
N ALA A 377 -2.96 19.93 25.82
CA ALA A 377 -1.94 19.29 26.64
C ALA A 377 -0.69 18.99 25.81
N ILE A 378 0.47 19.13 26.42
CA ILE A 378 1.79 18.75 25.90
C ILE A 378 2.39 17.74 26.88
N TYR A 379 2.40 16.46 26.51
CA TYR A 379 2.98 15.39 27.33
C TYR A 379 4.41 15.14 26.90
N ILE A 380 5.35 15.28 27.83
CA ILE A 380 6.79 15.13 27.58
C ILE A 380 7.33 14.00 28.44
N ASP A 381 8.01 13.01 27.82
CA ASP A 381 8.72 12.00 28.61
C ASP A 381 9.81 12.69 29.46
N SER A 382 9.58 12.74 30.76
CA SER A 382 10.44 13.43 31.72
C SER A 382 11.61 12.58 32.20
N VAL A 383 11.81 11.39 31.68
CA VAL A 383 12.92 10.52 32.04
C VAL A 383 14.23 11.06 31.44
N GLY A 384 15.21 11.37 32.26
CA GLY A 384 16.52 11.87 31.83
C GLY A 384 16.50 13.33 31.36
N LEU A 385 16.74 13.60 30.05
CA LEU A 385 16.85 14.97 29.53
C LEU A 385 15.50 15.69 29.41
N GLY A 386 14.38 14.95 29.38
CA GLY A 386 13.06 15.54 29.17
C GLY A 386 12.64 16.53 30.26
N ILE A 387 13.12 16.38 31.50
CA ILE A 387 12.84 17.36 32.54
C ILE A 387 13.43 18.74 32.20
N GLY A 388 14.59 18.80 31.55
CA GLY A 388 15.19 20.06 31.10
C GLY A 388 14.36 20.77 30.02
N VAL A 389 13.68 20.02 29.17
CA VAL A 389 12.72 20.58 28.19
C VAL A 389 11.51 21.15 28.89
N VAL A 390 10.96 20.44 29.89
CA VAL A 390 9.83 20.93 30.71
C VAL A 390 10.19 22.21 31.44
N ASP A 391 11.36 22.26 32.09
CA ASP A 391 11.82 23.45 32.83
C ASP A 391 11.98 24.65 31.90
N GLU A 392 12.51 24.44 30.69
CA GLU A 392 12.68 25.51 29.72
C GLU A 392 11.32 26.03 29.17
N LEU A 393 10.36 25.15 28.89
CA LEU A 393 9.02 25.54 28.48
C LEU A 393 8.26 26.29 29.57
N ASN A 394 8.40 25.87 30.83
CA ASN A 394 7.86 26.59 32.00
C ASN A 394 8.46 27.98 32.12
N ARG A 395 9.79 28.12 31.92
CA ARG A 395 10.48 29.40 31.92
C ARG A 395 9.97 30.34 30.83
N GLN A 396 9.59 29.79 29.66
CA GLN A 396 8.96 30.51 28.55
C GLN A 396 7.45 30.76 28.77
N SER A 397 6.90 30.36 29.92
CA SER A 397 5.48 30.46 30.26
C SER A 397 4.54 29.76 29.26
N ILE A 398 5.01 28.67 28.65
CA ILE A 398 4.16 27.83 27.80
C ILE A 398 3.18 27.06 28.69
N ALA A 399 1.89 27.23 28.40
CA ALA A 399 0.82 26.58 29.16
C ALA A 399 0.64 25.10 28.82
N ASN A 400 -0.02 24.36 29.71
CA ASN A 400 -0.47 22.99 29.50
C ASN A 400 0.67 21.97 29.27
N VAL A 401 1.85 22.19 29.84
CA VAL A 401 3.00 21.29 29.79
C VAL A 401 2.94 20.31 30.95
N TYR A 402 2.94 19.01 30.64
CA TYR A 402 2.80 17.93 31.62
C TYR A 402 4.00 16.96 31.56
N PRO A 403 4.91 16.98 32.53
CA PRO A 403 5.98 15.99 32.61
C PRO A 403 5.36 14.59 32.85
N THR A 404 5.77 13.62 32.05
CA THR A 404 5.24 12.26 32.10
C THR A 404 6.35 11.27 32.36
N THR A 405 6.38 10.68 33.57
CA THR A 405 7.32 9.61 33.91
C THR A 405 6.70 8.27 33.53
N VAL A 406 7.00 7.76 32.34
CA VAL A 406 6.42 6.52 31.82
C VAL A 406 6.83 5.26 32.60
N SER A 407 7.93 5.31 33.37
CA SER A 407 8.41 4.22 34.23
C SER A 407 7.71 4.15 35.57
N ARG A 408 6.80 5.08 35.92
CA ARG A 408 6.02 5.01 37.17
C ARG A 408 5.00 3.87 37.10
N ALA A 409 4.41 3.51 38.27
CA ALA A 409 3.33 2.54 38.35
C ALA A 409 2.14 2.94 37.47
N ALA A 410 1.51 1.95 36.85
CA ALA A 410 0.30 2.14 36.04
C ALA A 410 -0.87 2.69 36.87
N SER A 411 -1.81 3.38 36.22
CA SER A 411 -3.06 3.80 36.85
C SER A 411 -3.95 2.59 37.21
N ASN A 412 -3.85 1.52 36.41
CA ASN A 412 -4.46 0.22 36.71
C ASN A 412 -3.37 -0.84 37.02
N PRO A 413 -2.85 -0.87 38.26
CA PRO A 413 -1.76 -1.76 38.62
C PRO A 413 -2.18 -3.24 38.72
N ARG A 414 -3.47 -3.56 38.59
CA ARG A 414 -3.96 -4.95 38.51
C ARG A 414 -3.72 -5.53 37.11
N LYS A 415 -3.82 -4.70 36.06
CA LYS A 415 -3.70 -5.14 34.65
C LYS A 415 -2.32 -4.86 34.06
N PHE A 416 -1.65 -3.79 34.48
CA PHE A 416 -0.39 -3.33 33.90
C PHE A 416 0.71 -3.23 34.94
N HIS A 417 1.97 -3.33 34.50
CA HIS A 417 3.11 -3.18 35.40
C HIS A 417 3.52 -1.70 35.53
N LEU A 418 3.75 -1.02 34.41
CA LEU A 418 4.16 0.38 34.34
C LEU A 418 3.12 1.22 33.59
N LEU A 419 3.21 2.54 33.76
CA LEU A 419 2.40 3.49 33.00
C LEU A 419 2.65 3.33 31.48
N ARG A 420 3.89 3.07 31.05
CA ARG A 420 4.23 2.78 29.67
C ARG A 420 3.39 1.62 29.12
N ASP A 421 3.24 0.56 29.87
CA ASP A 421 2.48 -0.62 29.43
C ASP A 421 1.00 -0.29 29.24
N GLU A 422 0.44 0.51 30.14
CA GLU A 422 -0.94 0.98 30.07
C GLU A 422 -1.17 1.90 28.86
N LEU A 423 -0.26 2.83 28.58
CA LEU A 423 -0.41 3.78 27.48
C LEU A 423 -0.29 3.09 26.10
N TRP A 424 0.67 2.17 25.95
CA TRP A 424 0.79 1.35 24.75
C TRP A 424 -0.44 0.47 24.53
N TRP A 425 -1.03 -0.05 25.60
CA TRP A 425 -2.27 -0.81 25.50
C TRP A 425 -3.46 0.05 25.08
N LYS A 426 -3.57 1.27 25.60
CA LYS A 426 -4.58 2.25 25.16
C LYS A 426 -4.42 2.61 23.68
N LEU A 427 -3.19 2.77 23.21
CA LEU A 427 -2.92 3.00 21.79
C LEU A 427 -3.40 1.81 20.95
N ARG A 428 -3.08 0.57 21.37
CA ARG A 428 -3.61 -0.64 20.74
C ARG A 428 -5.13 -0.63 20.65
N GLU A 429 -5.80 -0.37 21.76
CA GLU A 429 -7.28 -0.37 21.82
C GLU A 429 -7.89 0.69 20.89
N ARG A 430 -7.29 1.87 20.77
CA ARG A 430 -7.75 2.91 19.83
C ARG A 430 -7.60 2.50 18.36
N ILE A 431 -6.47 1.92 17.99
CA ILE A 431 -6.25 1.43 16.62
C ILE A 431 -7.20 0.26 16.34
N GLN A 432 -7.30 -0.72 17.25
CA GLN A 432 -8.16 -1.88 17.13
C GLN A 432 -9.65 -1.53 16.94
N THR A 433 -10.09 -0.45 17.59
CA THR A 433 -11.50 -0.01 17.54
C THR A 433 -11.74 1.11 16.53
N SER A 434 -10.80 1.34 15.61
CA SER A 434 -10.88 2.37 14.56
C SER A 434 -11.16 3.79 15.10
N LYS A 435 -10.56 4.12 16.26
CA LYS A 435 -10.67 5.42 16.93
C LYS A 435 -9.39 6.26 16.82
N LEU A 436 -8.49 5.90 15.90
CA LEU A 436 -7.27 6.63 15.60
C LEU A 436 -6.95 6.49 14.11
N SER A 437 -6.64 7.60 13.47
CA SER A 437 -6.31 7.68 12.05
C SER A 437 -4.94 8.28 11.83
N PHE A 438 -4.22 7.76 10.84
CA PHE A 438 -2.96 8.30 10.32
C PHE A 438 -3.11 8.87 8.91
N ALA A 439 -4.34 9.00 8.37
CA ALA A 439 -4.58 9.40 6.99
C ALA A 439 -4.09 10.82 6.67
N GLU A 440 -4.16 11.76 7.63
CA GLU A 440 -3.68 13.14 7.45
C GLU A 440 -2.15 13.26 7.50
N CYS A 441 -1.47 12.31 8.17
CA CYS A 441 -0.02 12.28 8.30
C CYS A 441 0.47 10.82 8.20
N PRO A 442 0.41 10.20 7.01
CA PRO A 442 0.85 8.83 6.82
C PRO A 442 2.37 8.73 6.92
N ASP A 443 2.86 8.02 7.93
CA ASP A 443 4.29 7.83 8.19
C ASP A 443 4.63 6.33 8.29
N GLN A 444 5.38 5.83 7.31
CA GLN A 444 5.75 4.41 7.23
C GLN A 444 6.70 3.98 8.35
N GLN A 445 7.51 4.89 8.87
CA GLN A 445 8.39 4.58 10.00
C GLN A 445 7.59 4.42 11.28
N LEU A 446 6.60 5.30 11.54
CA LEU A 446 5.67 5.14 12.66
C LEU A 446 4.97 3.77 12.61
N ILE A 447 4.42 3.41 11.44
CA ILE A 447 3.76 2.11 11.24
C ILE A 447 4.72 0.95 11.56
N SER A 448 5.97 1.02 11.07
CA SER A 448 7.00 0.02 11.37
C SER A 448 7.30 -0.07 12.86
N GLU A 449 7.48 1.08 13.53
CA GLU A 449 7.79 1.13 14.96
C GLU A 449 6.67 0.50 15.79
N ILE A 450 5.41 0.94 15.61
CA ILE A 450 4.29 0.47 16.44
C ILE A 450 3.89 -0.98 16.17
N SER A 451 4.07 -1.47 14.94
CA SER A 451 3.73 -2.86 14.59
C SER A 451 4.81 -3.87 15.00
N SER A 452 6.03 -3.40 15.29
CA SER A 452 7.14 -4.27 15.69
C SER A 452 7.21 -4.55 17.19
N ILE A 453 6.46 -3.80 18.00
CA ILE A 453 6.47 -3.94 19.47
C ILE A 453 5.74 -5.21 19.88
N LYS A 454 6.36 -5.95 20.80
CA LYS A 454 5.80 -7.15 21.41
C LYS A 454 5.28 -6.92 22.82
N TYR A 455 4.45 -7.82 23.29
CA TYR A 455 3.99 -7.86 24.68
C TYR A 455 3.96 -9.28 25.21
N GLU A 456 3.99 -9.40 26.51
CA GLU A 456 3.84 -10.66 27.23
C GLU A 456 2.80 -10.50 28.36
N VAL A 457 2.11 -11.56 28.67
CA VAL A 457 1.30 -11.68 29.87
C VAL A 457 2.14 -12.45 30.89
N ARG A 458 2.51 -11.79 31.99
CA ARG A 458 3.31 -12.39 33.06
C ARG A 458 2.52 -13.40 33.89
N ASP A 459 3.17 -14.25 34.65
CA ASP A 459 2.58 -15.26 35.53
C ASP A 459 1.54 -14.67 36.52
N ASN A 460 1.69 -13.40 36.89
CA ASN A 460 0.75 -12.67 37.74
C ASN A 460 -0.43 -12.04 36.97
N GLY A 461 -0.60 -12.37 35.69
CA GLY A 461 -1.66 -11.87 34.81
C GLY A 461 -1.48 -10.44 34.31
N LYS A 462 -0.36 -9.75 34.66
CA LYS A 462 -0.12 -8.38 34.21
C LYS A 462 0.48 -8.35 32.81
N ILE A 463 0.02 -7.39 32.03
CA ILE A 463 0.57 -7.08 30.71
C ILE A 463 1.86 -6.30 30.86
N LYS A 464 2.89 -6.74 30.18
CA LYS A 464 4.17 -6.04 30.05
C LYS A 464 4.50 -5.85 28.58
N ILE A 465 4.80 -4.63 28.19
CA ILE A 465 5.26 -4.28 26.85
C ILE A 465 6.78 -4.44 26.78
N GLU A 466 7.27 -4.92 25.66
CA GLU A 466 8.69 -5.10 25.36
C GLU A 466 9.50 -3.82 25.65
N SER A 467 10.62 -3.95 26.31
CA SER A 467 11.49 -2.82 26.61
C SER A 467 12.33 -2.40 25.41
N LYS A 468 12.84 -1.14 25.40
CA LYS A 468 13.81 -0.69 24.36
C LYS A 468 15.06 -1.59 24.31
N ASN A 469 15.47 -2.19 25.44
CA ASN A 469 16.61 -3.12 25.48
C ASN A 469 16.29 -4.46 24.82
N ASP A 470 15.09 -4.99 25.03
CA ASP A 470 14.64 -6.23 24.40
C ASP A 470 14.51 -6.03 22.88
N MET A 471 13.99 -4.87 22.44
CA MET A 471 13.95 -4.50 21.02
C MET A 471 15.35 -4.44 20.40
N ARG A 472 16.32 -3.81 21.07
CA ARG A 472 17.72 -3.76 20.62
C ARG A 472 18.34 -5.14 20.52
N ALA A 473 18.02 -6.06 21.43
CA ALA A 473 18.50 -7.44 21.39
C ALA A 473 18.00 -8.20 20.13
N ARG A 474 16.87 -7.74 19.56
CA ARG A 474 16.33 -8.24 18.28
C ARG A 474 16.78 -7.41 17.06
N ASN A 475 17.78 -6.52 17.21
CA ASN A 475 18.23 -5.58 16.18
C ASN A 475 17.12 -4.63 15.67
N MET A 476 16.14 -4.31 16.52
CA MET A 476 15.08 -3.36 16.19
C MET A 476 15.45 -1.96 16.68
N PRO A 477 15.17 -0.90 15.90
CA PRO A 477 15.39 0.48 16.34
C PRO A 477 14.46 0.88 17.49
N SER A 478 14.81 1.95 18.22
CA SER A 478 13.94 2.54 19.23
C SER A 478 12.67 3.09 18.59
N PRO A 479 11.48 2.87 19.18
CA PRO A 479 10.21 3.32 18.62
C PRO A 479 9.90 4.77 19.00
N ASN A 480 10.77 5.72 18.61
CA ASN A 480 10.70 7.10 19.08
C ASN A 480 9.40 7.80 18.66
N LYS A 481 8.94 7.60 17.39
CA LYS A 481 7.65 8.11 16.92
C LYS A 481 6.48 7.40 17.61
N GLY A 482 6.60 6.10 17.81
CA GLY A 482 5.63 5.30 18.57
C GLY A 482 5.54 5.74 20.04
N ASP A 483 6.65 5.99 20.71
CA ASP A 483 6.66 6.49 22.10
C ASP A 483 6.04 7.90 22.18
N ALA A 484 6.32 8.79 21.22
CA ALA A 484 5.65 10.10 21.16
C ALA A 484 4.13 9.98 20.95
N LEU A 485 3.68 9.09 20.05
CA LEU A 485 2.25 8.83 19.86
C LEU A 485 1.60 8.23 21.13
N MET A 486 2.27 7.28 21.77
CA MET A 486 1.84 6.65 23.02
C MET A 486 1.64 7.69 24.14
N LEU A 487 2.50 8.72 24.25
CA LEU A 487 2.35 9.79 25.23
C LEU A 487 1.04 10.54 25.07
N THR A 488 0.51 10.69 23.85
CA THR A 488 -0.78 11.36 23.62
C THR A 488 -1.97 10.57 24.20
N MET A 489 -1.79 9.29 24.59
CA MET A 489 -2.80 8.47 25.27
C MET A 489 -2.95 8.81 26.77
N MET A 490 -2.14 9.74 27.30
CA MET A 490 -2.35 10.35 28.63
C MET A 490 -3.62 11.19 28.70
N ALA A 491 -4.07 11.73 27.58
CA ALA A 491 -5.33 12.48 27.51
C ALA A 491 -6.52 11.56 27.82
N ASP A 492 -7.42 12.02 28.72
CA ASP A 492 -8.61 11.28 29.11
C ASP A 492 -9.55 11.11 27.89
N ASP A 493 -10.08 9.91 27.69
CA ASP A 493 -11.04 9.60 26.62
C ASP A 493 -12.31 10.45 26.70
N LYS A 494 -12.70 10.93 27.88
CA LYS A 494 -13.80 11.86 28.06
C LYS A 494 -13.60 13.23 27.41
N ALA A 495 -12.34 13.64 27.19
CA ALA A 495 -12.02 14.87 26.47
C ALA A 495 -12.38 14.80 24.99
N PHE A 496 -12.62 13.60 24.45
CA PHE A 496 -12.97 13.36 23.04
C PHE A 496 -14.45 12.97 22.84
N ALA A 497 -15.23 12.83 23.92
CA ALA A 497 -16.62 12.36 23.88
C ALA A 497 -17.63 13.42 23.44
N THR A 498 -17.23 14.55 22.86
CA THR A 498 -18.15 15.65 22.50
C THR A 498 -18.73 15.56 21.09
N SER A 499 -18.50 14.47 20.36
CA SER A 499 -19.16 14.27 19.06
C SER A 499 -19.57 12.82 18.84
N ASP A 500 -20.77 12.46 19.28
CA ASP A 500 -21.48 11.25 18.81
C ASP A 500 -21.83 11.32 17.31
N ALA A 501 -21.44 12.40 16.63
CA ALA A 501 -21.75 12.64 15.21
C ALA A 501 -20.69 12.15 14.23
N ASP A 502 -19.47 11.82 14.70
CA ASP A 502 -18.34 11.46 13.85
C ASP A 502 -17.82 10.03 14.08
N SER A 503 -18.71 9.09 14.38
CA SER A 503 -18.38 7.67 14.22
C SER A 503 -18.25 7.36 12.73
N PRO A 504 -17.24 6.57 12.30
CA PRO A 504 -17.22 6.04 10.93
C PRO A 504 -18.58 5.41 10.64
N THR A 505 -19.13 5.63 9.46
CA THR A 505 -20.45 5.14 9.06
C THR A 505 -20.64 3.67 9.48
N GLU A 506 -21.82 3.27 9.91
CA GLU A 506 -22.16 1.94 10.48
C GLU A 506 -21.65 0.75 9.65
N ASP A 507 -21.32 0.92 8.37
CA ASP A 507 -20.85 -0.12 7.46
C ASP A 507 -19.40 -0.56 7.69
N ILE A 508 -18.50 0.34 8.15
CA ILE A 508 -17.14 -0.05 8.56
C ILE A 508 -17.19 -0.91 9.83
N ASP A 509 -18.16 -0.65 10.69
CA ASP A 509 -18.33 -1.35 11.97
C ASP A 509 -18.73 -2.83 11.76
N LYS A 510 -19.48 -3.19 10.70
CA LYS A 510 -19.89 -4.58 10.42
C LYS A 510 -18.72 -5.46 9.96
N HIS A 511 -17.85 -4.93 9.11
CA HIS A 511 -16.68 -5.70 8.60
C HIS A 511 -15.59 -5.85 9.66
N HIS A 512 -15.40 -4.82 10.47
CA HIS A 512 -14.44 -4.83 11.57
C HIS A 512 -14.94 -5.67 12.74
N ARG A 513 -16.26 -5.63 13.06
CA ARG A 513 -16.87 -6.48 14.11
C ARG A 513 -16.83 -7.96 13.74
N SER A 514 -17.00 -8.33 12.47
CA SER A 514 -16.87 -9.74 12.05
C SER A 514 -15.43 -10.25 12.21
N ARG A 515 -14.42 -9.41 11.95
CA ARG A 515 -13.01 -9.74 12.17
C ARG A 515 -12.65 -9.77 13.66
N VAL A 516 -13.10 -8.80 14.44
CA VAL A 516 -12.88 -8.76 15.90
C VAL A 516 -13.58 -9.95 16.60
N LEU A 517 -14.75 -10.36 16.12
CA LEU A 517 -15.47 -11.53 16.65
C LEU A 517 -14.79 -12.86 16.27
N SER A 518 -14.16 -12.97 15.09
CA SER A 518 -13.37 -14.15 14.73
C SER A 518 -12.10 -14.27 15.58
N TYR A 519 -11.44 -13.15 15.90
CA TYR A 519 -10.29 -13.14 16.82
C TYR A 519 -10.68 -13.40 18.29
N LYS A 520 -11.85 -12.92 18.73
CA LYS A 520 -12.35 -13.20 20.09
C LYS A 520 -12.73 -14.68 20.31
N ARG A 521 -13.12 -15.42 19.26
CA ARG A 521 -13.43 -16.85 19.37
C ARG A 521 -12.19 -17.75 19.49
N LEU A 522 -11.00 -17.28 19.10
CA LEU A 522 -9.76 -18.09 19.16
C LEU A 522 -9.00 -17.96 20.50
N ASN A 523 -9.33 -16.99 21.36
CA ASN A 523 -8.53 -16.69 22.56
C ASN A 523 -9.23 -16.94 23.91
N TRP A 524 -10.43 -17.53 23.98
CA TRP A 524 -11.16 -17.64 25.24
C TRP A 524 -11.91 -18.98 25.47
N LEU A 525 -11.41 -20.08 24.95
CA LEU A 525 -11.81 -21.39 25.44
C LEU A 525 -10.59 -22.26 25.57
N GLU A 526 -10.31 -22.63 26.80
CA GLU A 526 -9.30 -23.54 27.35
C GLU A 526 -8.08 -22.81 27.98
N VAL A 527 -8.26 -22.35 29.22
CA VAL A 527 -7.60 -22.83 30.44
C VAL A 527 -8.51 -22.51 31.63
#